data_453b6c33ba07ff6ce448b0000f08d123
#
_entry.id   453b6c33ba07ff6ce448b0000f08d123
#
_cell.length_a   1.000
_cell.length_b   1.000
_cell.length_c   1.000
_cell.angle_alpha   90.00
_cell.angle_beta   90.00
_cell.angle_gamma   90.00
#
_symmetry.space_group_name_H-M   'P 1'
#
loop_
_entity.id
_entity.type
_entity.pdbx_description
1 polymer ?
#
loop_
_entity_poly.entity_id
_entity_poly.type
_entity_poly.pdbx_seq_one_letter_code
_entity_poly.pdbx_strand_id
1 'polypeptide(L)'
;LKKYIVEGRIKLDKSVHTQLTTYHDPCNYGRKSERTFGQAYYDEPRWITQQCCENFVEMYPNRANNFCCGAGGGAWAAPYVEERIFYGRVKAKQIKDTGAKLLIA
;
A
#
# COMPACT_ATOMS: atom_id res chain seq x y z
N LEU A 1 -1.32 -13.53 -7.86
CA LEU A 1 -1.90 -13.85 -6.55
C LEU A 1 -3.43 -13.85 -6.61
N LYS A 2 -4.08 -12.74 -7.03
CA LYS A 2 -5.55 -12.63 -7.14
C LYS A 2 -6.17 -13.84 -7.87
N LYS A 3 -5.64 -14.19 -9.06
CA LYS A 3 -6.10 -15.35 -9.83
C LYS A 3 -6.13 -16.64 -9.00
N TYR A 4 -5.08 -16.94 -8.25
CA TYR A 4 -4.97 -18.16 -7.46
C TYR A 4 -5.94 -18.19 -6.28
N ILE A 5 -6.24 -17.03 -5.70
CA ILE A 5 -7.24 -16.89 -4.64
C ILE A 5 -8.63 -17.15 -5.22
N VAL A 6 -8.97 -16.52 -6.35
CA VAL A 6 -10.28 -16.69 -7.02
C VAL A 6 -10.50 -18.14 -7.47
N GLU A 7 -9.45 -18.80 -7.96
CA GLU A 7 -9.50 -20.22 -8.37
C GLU A 7 -9.52 -21.20 -7.16
N GLY A 8 -9.48 -20.70 -5.92
CA GLY A 8 -9.47 -21.54 -4.72
C GLY A 8 -8.17 -22.32 -4.48
N ARG A 9 -7.11 -21.98 -5.22
CA ARG A 9 -5.77 -22.61 -5.09
C ARG A 9 -5.01 -22.15 -3.86
N ILE A 10 -5.37 -20.98 -3.33
CA ILE A 10 -4.85 -20.42 -2.07
C ILE A 10 -6.05 -20.19 -1.16
N LYS A 11 -6.01 -20.81 0.00
CA LYS A 11 -6.99 -20.59 1.07
C LYS A 11 -6.48 -19.47 1.97
N LEU A 12 -7.36 -18.55 2.31
CA LEU A 12 -7.07 -17.42 3.18
C LEU A 12 -7.89 -17.52 4.46
N ASP A 13 -7.34 -17.03 5.54
CA ASP A 13 -8.00 -16.93 6.83
C ASP A 13 -7.92 -15.48 7.33
N LYS A 14 -9.01 -14.75 7.25
CA LYS A 14 -9.11 -13.35 7.69
C LYS A 14 -8.96 -13.21 9.21
N SER A 15 -9.27 -14.24 9.97
CA SER A 15 -9.24 -14.20 11.44
C SER A 15 -7.82 -14.06 12.00
N VAL A 16 -6.79 -14.31 11.18
CA VAL A 16 -5.38 -14.09 11.57
C VAL A 16 -5.06 -12.60 11.74
N HIS A 17 -5.70 -11.73 10.96
CA HIS A 17 -5.47 -10.28 10.98
C HIS A 17 -6.77 -9.52 11.27
N THR A 18 -7.11 -9.41 12.55
CA THR A 18 -8.33 -8.76 13.06
C THR A 18 -8.16 -7.26 13.31
N GLN A 19 -6.90 -6.78 13.43
CA GLN A 19 -6.60 -5.38 13.67
C GLN A 19 -6.95 -4.51 12.45
N LEU A 20 -7.24 -3.24 12.72
CA LEU A 20 -7.49 -2.26 11.68
C LEU A 20 -6.26 -2.13 10.77
N THR A 21 -6.46 -2.39 9.49
CA THR A 21 -5.42 -2.45 8.46
C THR A 21 -5.61 -1.34 7.45
N THR A 22 -4.53 -0.74 6.98
CA THR A 22 -4.52 0.18 5.84
C THR A 22 -3.52 -0.24 4.79
N TYR A 23 -3.64 0.31 3.58
CA TYR A 23 -2.79 -0.01 2.45
C TYR A 23 -2.12 1.23 1.88
N HIS A 24 -0.80 1.15 1.66
CA HIS A 24 -0.03 2.16 0.95
C HIS A 24 0.09 1.78 -0.53
N ASP A 25 -0.36 2.67 -1.43
CA ASP A 25 -0.18 2.50 -2.88
C ASP A 25 1.30 2.68 -3.27
N PRO A 26 2.03 1.63 -3.69
CA PRO A 26 3.39 1.78 -4.18
C PRO A 26 3.42 2.57 -5.48
N CYS A 27 4.35 3.52 -5.59
CA CYS A 27 4.44 4.37 -6.79
C CYS A 27 4.65 3.57 -8.07
N ASN A 28 5.38 2.46 -8.00
CA ASN A 28 5.73 1.66 -9.17
C ASN A 28 4.53 0.92 -9.76
N TYR A 29 3.67 0.30 -8.93
CA TYR A 29 2.46 -0.40 -9.37
C TYR A 29 1.30 0.54 -9.67
N GLY A 30 1.31 1.73 -9.08
CA GLY A 30 0.31 2.76 -9.27
C GLY A 30 0.69 3.73 -10.40
N ARG A 31 0.84 5.01 -10.04
CA ARG A 31 1.00 6.13 -10.99
C ARG A 31 2.13 6.01 -12.00
N LYS A 32 3.25 5.33 -11.66
CA LYS A 32 4.33 5.13 -12.65
C LYS A 32 3.94 4.10 -13.70
N SER A 33 3.32 3.00 -13.29
CA SER A 33 2.79 2.00 -14.22
C SER A 33 1.71 2.62 -15.12
N GLU A 34 0.77 3.37 -14.54
CA GLU A 34 -0.27 4.07 -15.29
C GLU A 34 0.31 5.01 -16.35
N ARG A 35 1.32 5.83 -15.95
CA ARG A 35 1.98 6.75 -16.86
C ARG A 35 2.74 6.05 -18.00
N THR A 36 3.37 4.92 -17.70
CA THR A 36 4.24 4.21 -18.66
C THR A 36 3.47 3.26 -19.57
N PHE A 37 2.47 2.57 -19.02
CA PHE A 37 1.77 1.47 -19.69
C PHE A 37 0.27 1.72 -19.88
N GLY A 38 -0.25 2.86 -19.39
CA GLY A 38 -1.70 3.13 -19.42
C GLY A 38 -2.50 2.27 -18.44
N GLN A 39 -1.83 1.53 -17.54
CA GLN A 39 -2.47 0.62 -16.60
C GLN A 39 -1.83 0.76 -15.21
N ALA A 40 -2.67 0.80 -14.18
CA ALA A 40 -2.27 0.80 -12.78
C ALA A 40 -2.96 -0.30 -11.99
N TYR A 41 -2.30 -0.76 -10.92
CA TYR A 41 -2.82 -1.76 -10.00
C TYR A 41 -3.20 -1.08 -8.69
N TYR A 42 -4.41 -0.50 -8.64
CA TYR A 42 -4.95 0.16 -7.44
C TYR A 42 -5.93 -0.72 -6.68
N ASP A 43 -6.79 -1.42 -7.38
CA ASP A 43 -7.90 -2.16 -6.79
C ASP A 43 -7.55 -3.62 -6.46
N GLU A 44 -6.67 -4.25 -7.24
CA GLU A 44 -6.23 -5.63 -6.98
C GLU A 44 -5.54 -5.81 -5.63
N PRO A 45 -4.56 -4.97 -5.23
CA PRO A 45 -3.94 -5.08 -3.91
C PRO A 45 -4.94 -4.83 -2.77
N ARG A 46 -5.88 -3.91 -2.94
CA ARG A 46 -6.96 -3.64 -1.97
C ARG A 46 -7.86 -4.85 -1.81
N TRP A 47 -8.30 -5.41 -2.94
CA TRP A 47 -9.10 -6.62 -2.91
C TRP A 47 -8.38 -7.75 -2.18
N ILE A 48 -7.08 -7.98 -2.47
CA ILE A 48 -6.27 -9.01 -1.79
C ILE A 48 -6.18 -8.72 -0.30
N THR A 49 -5.88 -7.48 0.09
CA THR A 49 -5.83 -7.04 1.50
C THR A 49 -7.15 -7.35 2.22
N GLN A 50 -8.28 -7.03 1.59
CA GLN A 50 -9.61 -7.28 2.13
C GLN A 50 -9.98 -8.78 2.18
N GLN A 51 -9.28 -9.63 1.43
CA GLN A 51 -9.42 -11.09 1.59
C GLN A 51 -8.59 -11.62 2.76
N CYS A 52 -7.53 -10.93 3.17
CA CYS A 52 -6.60 -11.37 4.21
C CYS A 52 -6.87 -10.73 5.58
N CYS A 53 -7.56 -9.60 5.64
CA CYS A 53 -7.78 -8.81 6.86
C CYS A 53 -9.28 -8.59 7.11
N GLU A 54 -9.70 -8.64 8.38
CA GLU A 54 -11.10 -8.40 8.76
C GLU A 54 -11.49 -6.94 8.59
N ASN A 55 -10.63 -6.03 9.06
CA ASN A 55 -10.91 -4.61 9.17
C ASN A 55 -9.96 -3.81 8.28
N PHE A 56 -10.51 -3.09 7.32
CA PHE A 56 -9.75 -2.28 6.38
C PHE A 56 -10.24 -0.84 6.38
N VAL A 57 -9.29 0.11 6.35
CA VAL A 57 -9.55 1.54 6.19
C VAL A 57 -8.65 2.13 5.12
N GLU A 58 -9.23 2.94 4.24
CA GLU A 58 -8.46 3.71 3.25
C GLU A 58 -7.75 4.89 3.90
N MET A 59 -6.55 5.19 3.42
CA MET A 59 -5.90 6.47 3.69
C MET A 59 -6.16 7.45 2.53
N TYR A 60 -6.22 8.72 2.82
CA TYR A 60 -6.44 9.78 1.83
C TYR A 60 -5.36 10.85 1.92
N PRO A 61 -4.85 11.36 0.75
CA PRO A 61 -5.12 10.90 -0.62
C PRO A 61 -4.51 9.53 -0.90
N ASN A 62 -5.06 8.82 -1.89
CA ASN A 62 -4.61 7.48 -2.28
C ASN A 62 -4.52 7.33 -3.81
N ARG A 63 -4.21 6.13 -4.29
CA ARG A 63 -4.07 5.81 -5.72
C ARG A 63 -3.07 6.74 -6.40
N ALA A 64 -3.43 7.35 -7.53
CA ALA A 64 -2.58 8.26 -8.29
C ALA A 64 -2.08 9.46 -7.46
N ASN A 65 -2.90 9.94 -6.53
CA ASN A 65 -2.61 11.10 -5.67
C ASN A 65 -1.89 10.73 -4.35
N ASN A 66 -1.50 9.49 -4.21
CA ASN A 66 -0.83 8.96 -3.04
C ASN A 66 0.45 9.74 -2.68
N PHE A 67 0.66 10.01 -1.40
CA PHE A 67 1.90 10.61 -0.92
C PHE A 67 3.06 9.60 -0.95
N CYS A 68 4.25 10.11 -1.27
CA CYS A 68 5.46 9.31 -1.27
C CYS A 68 5.82 8.83 0.15
N CYS A 69 6.28 7.59 0.27
CA CYS A 69 6.80 7.06 1.53
C CYS A 69 8.28 7.37 1.78
N GLY A 70 9.00 7.86 0.76
CA GLY A 70 10.44 8.13 0.83
C GLY A 70 11.34 6.91 0.73
N ALA A 71 10.81 5.70 0.50
CA ALA A 71 11.60 4.47 0.57
C ALA A 71 11.92 3.83 -0.79
N GLY A 72 11.09 4.06 -1.82
CA GLY A 72 11.21 3.39 -3.10
C GLY A 72 12.13 4.04 -4.12
N GLY A 73 12.19 3.45 -5.31
CA GLY A 73 12.83 4.02 -6.49
C GLY A 73 14.34 4.17 -6.40
N GLY A 74 15.03 3.37 -5.59
CA GLY A 74 16.47 3.47 -5.40
C GLY A 74 16.89 4.50 -4.33
N ALA A 75 15.99 5.35 -3.87
CA ALA A 75 16.31 6.38 -2.86
C ALA A 75 16.82 5.76 -1.54
N TRP A 76 16.36 4.56 -1.18
CA TRP A 76 16.80 3.84 0.01
C TRP A 76 18.28 3.44 -0.03
N ALA A 77 18.85 3.27 -1.23
CA ALA A 77 20.25 2.95 -1.44
C ALA A 77 21.17 4.19 -1.53
N ALA A 78 20.60 5.38 -1.58
CA ALA A 78 21.33 6.64 -1.67
C ALA A 78 21.60 7.23 -0.27
N PRO A 79 22.66 8.07 -0.11
CA PRO A 79 23.07 8.62 1.18
C PRO A 79 22.15 9.76 1.69
N TYR A 80 20.90 9.82 1.21
CA TYR A 80 19.94 10.90 1.56
C TYR A 80 18.94 10.43 2.62
N VAL A 81 19.44 9.93 3.75
CA VAL A 81 18.58 9.34 4.80
C VAL A 81 17.68 10.40 5.45
N GLU A 82 18.25 11.57 5.76
CA GLU A 82 17.50 12.63 6.43
C GLU A 82 16.40 13.21 5.54
N GLU A 83 16.70 13.46 4.27
CA GLU A 83 15.71 13.93 3.29
C GLU A 83 14.58 12.93 3.07
N ARG A 84 14.91 11.62 3.00
CA ARG A 84 13.91 10.57 2.86
C ARG A 84 12.97 10.52 4.06
N ILE A 85 13.51 10.61 5.27
CA ILE A 85 12.72 10.65 6.51
C ILE A 85 11.86 11.91 6.53
N PHE A 86 12.44 13.05 6.16
CA PHE A 86 11.74 14.31 6.10
C PHE A 86 10.54 14.27 5.14
N TYR A 87 10.70 13.75 3.93
CA TYR A 87 9.59 13.61 2.99
C TYR A 87 8.60 12.51 3.39
N GLY A 88 9.10 11.40 3.95
CA GLY A 88 8.27 10.29 4.41
C GLY A 88 7.35 10.64 5.59
N ARG A 89 7.64 11.71 6.35
CA ARG A 89 6.83 12.12 7.51
C ARG A 89 5.37 12.41 7.17
N VAL A 90 5.11 12.92 5.96
CA VAL A 90 3.74 13.19 5.49
C VAL A 90 2.96 11.89 5.37
N LYS A 91 3.60 10.86 4.79
CA LYS A 91 3.02 9.51 4.71
C LYS A 91 2.83 8.90 6.09
N ALA A 92 3.82 9.03 6.98
CA ALA A 92 3.73 8.51 8.35
C ALA A 92 2.57 9.16 9.12
N LYS A 93 2.37 10.47 8.96
CA LYS A 93 1.20 11.17 9.53
C LYS A 93 -0.11 10.63 8.95
N GLN A 94 -0.18 10.48 7.63
CA GLN A 94 -1.36 9.95 6.94
C GLN A 94 -1.75 8.56 7.47
N ILE A 95 -0.76 7.68 7.68
CA ILE A 95 -0.97 6.34 8.25
C ILE A 95 -1.52 6.45 9.68
N LYS A 96 -0.89 7.28 10.53
CA LYS A 96 -1.35 7.50 11.92
C LYS A 96 -2.78 8.02 11.97
N ASP A 97 -3.14 8.93 11.09
CA ASP A 97 -4.49 9.54 11.04
C ASP A 97 -5.58 8.51 10.71
N THR A 98 -5.26 7.37 10.09
CA THR A 98 -6.22 6.28 9.86
C THR A 98 -6.56 5.50 11.14
N GLY A 99 -5.71 5.55 12.16
CA GLY A 99 -5.83 4.71 13.36
C GLY A 99 -5.43 3.24 13.14
N ALA A 100 -4.99 2.88 11.93
CA ALA A 100 -4.60 1.51 11.61
C ALA A 100 -3.41 1.02 12.45
N LYS A 101 -3.42 -0.27 12.78
CA LYS A 101 -2.36 -0.95 13.51
C LYS A 101 -1.49 -1.82 12.61
N LEU A 102 -1.95 -2.09 11.40
CA LEU A 102 -1.23 -2.82 10.37
C LEU A 102 -1.20 -1.99 9.09
N LEU A 103 -0.02 -1.84 8.52
CA LEU A 103 0.19 -1.24 7.20
C LEU A 103 0.67 -2.32 6.23
N ILE A 104 -0.01 -2.41 5.08
CA ILE A 104 0.41 -3.22 3.94
C ILE A 104 0.92 -2.28 2.84
N ALA A 105 2.07 -2.63 2.22
CA ALA A 105 2.71 -1.86 1.17
C ALA A 105 3.29 -2.76 0.06
#